data_df5b6674705e7cc4afce80cfc6d646ce
#
_entry.id   df5b6674705e7cc4afce80cfc6d646ce
#
_cell.length_a   1.000
_cell.length_b   1.000
_cell.length_c   1.000
_cell.angle_alpha   90.00
_cell.angle_beta   90.00
_cell.angle_gamma   90.00
#
_symmetry.space_group_name_H-M   'P 1'
#
loop_
_entity.id
_entity.type
_entity.pdbx_description
1 polymer ?
#
loop_
_entity_poly.entity_id
_entity_poly.type
_entity_poly.pdbx_seq_one_letter_code
_entity_poly.pdbx_strand_id
1 'polypeptide(L)'
;MSYLSIITLAQAKRYLRIDDDQNETDDEIISMIEGCLSFIEKRTNHILYPRDRTYYADSIANVYDFPINTVPSTSVQLIYSTYSAITTLDRVVVLNIGYTNVANIPEELRQAAFQMLKVFYFESEKQVNTSLIPMSALILLDINKRYIC
;
A
#
# COMPACT_ATOMS: atom_id res chain seq x y z
N MET A 1 7.57 -10.20 5.04
CA MET A 1 7.06 -8.88 5.43
C MET A 1 5.55 -8.88 5.20
N SER A 2 4.77 -8.22 6.02
CA SER A 2 3.30 -8.15 5.92
C SER A 2 2.84 -6.73 6.22
N TYR A 3 1.56 -6.44 6.06
CA TYR A 3 1.00 -5.13 6.44
C TYR A 3 1.26 -4.79 7.92
N LEU A 4 1.21 -5.77 8.82
CA LEU A 4 1.49 -5.57 10.24
C LEU A 4 2.96 -5.23 10.57
N SER A 5 3.89 -5.41 9.62
CA SER A 5 5.27 -4.90 9.77
C SER A 5 5.37 -3.41 9.44
N ILE A 6 4.37 -2.83 8.76
CA ILE A 6 4.32 -1.42 8.36
C ILE A 6 3.64 -0.59 9.45
N ILE A 7 2.50 -1.06 9.93
CA ILE A 7 1.78 -0.52 11.08
C ILE A 7 1.51 -1.68 12.04
N THR A 8 2.16 -1.67 13.19
CA THR A 8 1.94 -2.71 14.19
C THR A 8 0.65 -2.47 14.96
N LEU A 9 0.07 -3.53 15.53
CA LEU A 9 -1.12 -3.44 16.36
C LEU A 9 -0.90 -2.45 17.54
N ALA A 10 0.27 -2.49 18.18
CA ALA A 10 0.59 -1.58 19.27
C ALA A 10 0.64 -0.10 18.83
N GLN A 11 1.16 0.18 17.61
CA GLN A 11 1.12 1.54 17.04
C GLN A 11 -0.31 1.99 16.76
N ALA A 12 -1.14 1.10 16.22
CA ALA A 12 -2.55 1.37 15.95
C ALA A 12 -3.32 1.66 17.24
N LYS A 13 -3.21 0.80 18.26
CA LYS A 13 -3.84 1.00 19.58
C LYS A 13 -3.44 2.34 20.19
N ARG A 14 -2.14 2.66 20.21
CA ARG A 14 -1.64 3.96 20.72
C ARG A 14 -2.25 5.15 19.96
N TYR A 15 -2.34 5.05 18.64
CA TYR A 15 -2.94 6.12 17.83
C TYR A 15 -4.45 6.27 18.10
N LEU A 16 -5.15 5.17 18.31
CA LEU A 16 -6.58 5.13 18.64
C LEU A 16 -6.86 5.45 20.13
N ARG A 17 -5.81 5.54 20.96
CA ARG A 17 -5.90 5.74 22.42
C ARG A 17 -6.60 4.59 23.13
N ILE A 18 -6.31 3.37 22.70
CA ILE A 18 -6.76 2.12 23.29
C ILE A 18 -5.64 1.59 24.19
N ASP A 19 -5.97 1.14 25.38
CA ASP A 19 -5.01 0.57 26.31
C ASP A 19 -4.46 -0.76 25.79
N ASP A 20 -3.17 -1.04 26.01
CA ASP A 20 -2.49 -2.21 25.47
C ASP A 20 -3.06 -3.54 25.99
N ASP A 21 -3.71 -3.55 27.14
CA ASP A 21 -4.35 -4.69 27.79
C ASP A 21 -5.77 -4.98 27.27
N GLN A 22 -6.37 -4.05 26.53
CA GLN A 22 -7.67 -4.25 25.88
C GLN A 22 -7.49 -5.04 24.59
N ASN A 23 -7.73 -6.36 24.63
CA ASN A 23 -7.51 -7.27 23.50
C ASN A 23 -8.79 -7.70 22.77
N GLU A 24 -9.95 -7.27 23.24
CA GLU A 24 -11.26 -7.70 22.71
C GLU A 24 -11.47 -7.27 21.23
N THR A 25 -10.83 -6.18 20.81
CA THR A 25 -10.96 -5.61 19.46
C THR A 25 -9.72 -5.80 18.59
N ASP A 26 -8.75 -6.60 19.02
CA ASP A 26 -7.46 -6.75 18.31
C ASP A 26 -7.62 -7.27 16.89
N ASP A 27 -8.43 -8.30 16.67
CA ASP A 27 -8.67 -8.86 15.35
C ASP A 27 -9.37 -7.87 14.41
N GLU A 28 -10.28 -7.06 14.95
CA GLU A 28 -10.96 -6.00 14.20
C GLU A 28 -9.97 -4.92 13.79
N ILE A 29 -9.12 -4.46 14.70
CA ILE A 29 -8.08 -3.46 14.42
C ILE A 29 -7.09 -3.99 13.36
N ILE A 30 -6.67 -5.25 13.46
CA ILE A 30 -5.80 -5.90 12.46
C ILE A 30 -6.47 -5.89 11.09
N SER A 31 -7.72 -6.29 11.00
CA SER A 31 -8.48 -6.28 9.74
C SER A 31 -8.61 -4.88 9.15
N MET A 32 -8.82 -3.86 9.99
CA MET A 32 -8.87 -2.46 9.57
C MET A 32 -7.51 -1.97 9.04
N ILE A 33 -6.39 -2.32 9.71
CA ILE A 33 -5.04 -1.98 9.24
C ILE A 33 -4.81 -2.56 7.83
N GLU A 34 -5.12 -3.84 7.64
CA GLU A 34 -4.95 -4.52 6.36
C GLU A 34 -5.81 -3.89 5.26
N GLY A 35 -7.06 -3.55 5.59
CA GLY A 35 -7.98 -2.87 4.68
C GLY A 35 -7.47 -1.49 4.26
N CYS A 36 -7.01 -0.67 5.20
CA CYS A 36 -6.46 0.66 4.93
C CYS A 36 -5.21 0.57 4.03
N LEU A 37 -4.26 -0.29 4.35
CA LEU A 37 -3.02 -0.42 3.59
C LEU A 37 -3.26 -1.02 2.20
N SER A 38 -4.16 -1.99 2.06
CA SER A 38 -4.58 -2.52 0.77
C SER A 38 -5.25 -1.46 -0.11
N PHE A 39 -6.09 -0.60 0.48
CA PHE A 39 -6.69 0.53 -0.22
C PHE A 39 -5.63 1.51 -0.73
N ILE A 40 -4.64 1.85 0.11
CA ILE A 40 -3.53 2.72 -0.25
C ILE A 40 -2.77 2.16 -1.45
N GLU A 41 -2.41 0.88 -1.44
CA GLU A 41 -1.74 0.24 -2.57
C GLU A 41 -2.53 0.39 -3.88
N LYS A 42 -3.83 0.09 -3.83
CA LYS A 42 -4.71 0.19 -5.01
C LYS A 42 -4.86 1.62 -5.53
N ARG A 43 -4.84 2.61 -4.63
CA ARG A 43 -5.01 4.01 -4.98
C ARG A 43 -3.74 4.65 -5.54
N THR A 44 -2.58 4.26 -5.02
CA THR A 44 -1.31 4.93 -5.29
C THR A 44 -0.37 4.16 -6.20
N ASN A 45 -0.62 2.88 -6.44
CA ASN A 45 0.29 1.92 -7.09
C ASN A 45 1.64 1.73 -6.34
N HIS A 46 1.72 2.17 -5.07
CA HIS A 46 2.82 1.83 -4.19
C HIS A 46 2.56 0.49 -3.53
N ILE A 47 3.41 -0.48 -3.79
CA ILE A 47 3.34 -1.82 -3.17
C ILE A 47 4.11 -1.79 -1.87
N LEU A 48 3.42 -1.95 -0.76
CA LEU A 48 3.95 -1.64 0.58
C LEU A 48 4.85 -2.73 1.17
N TYR A 49 4.83 -3.94 0.63
CA TYR A 49 5.76 -5.00 1.02
C TYR A 49 6.14 -5.89 -0.18
N PRO A 50 7.33 -6.53 -0.15
CA PRO A 50 7.83 -7.29 -1.28
C PRO A 50 6.95 -8.49 -1.61
N ARG A 51 6.61 -8.64 -2.89
CA ARG A 51 5.92 -9.81 -3.45
C ARG A 51 6.16 -9.93 -4.93
N ASP A 52 6.02 -11.15 -5.45
CA ASP A 52 6.13 -11.42 -6.86
C ASP A 52 4.80 -11.13 -7.55
N ARG A 53 4.87 -10.44 -8.69
CA ARG A 53 3.75 -10.22 -9.59
C ARG A 53 4.10 -10.63 -11.02
N THR A 54 3.12 -11.22 -11.68
CA THR A 54 3.23 -11.65 -13.07
C THR A 54 2.59 -10.61 -13.98
N TYR A 55 3.33 -10.18 -14.99
CA TYR A 55 2.87 -9.26 -16.02
C TYR A 55 2.90 -9.96 -17.37
N TYR A 56 1.92 -9.66 -18.22
CA TYR A 56 1.78 -10.23 -19.55
C TYR A 56 2.00 -9.13 -20.58
N ALA A 57 2.90 -9.37 -21.55
CA ALA A 57 3.18 -8.43 -22.62
C ALA A 57 3.73 -9.14 -23.85
N ASP A 58 3.45 -8.60 -25.02
CA ASP A 58 3.99 -9.17 -26.28
C ASP A 58 5.46 -8.79 -26.51
N SER A 59 5.89 -7.62 -26.07
CA SER A 59 7.27 -7.14 -26.19
C SER A 59 7.67 -6.12 -25.13
N ILE A 60 6.73 -5.33 -24.63
CA ILE A 60 6.94 -4.29 -23.62
C ILE A 60 5.84 -4.40 -22.56
N ALA A 61 6.24 -4.62 -21.31
CA ALA A 61 5.35 -4.58 -20.17
C ALA A 61 5.40 -3.19 -19.50
N ASN A 62 4.28 -2.48 -19.48
CA ASN A 62 4.15 -1.23 -18.71
C ASN A 62 3.75 -1.58 -17.28
N VAL A 63 4.63 -1.31 -16.33
CA VAL A 63 4.44 -1.63 -14.92
C VAL A 63 4.26 -0.33 -14.15
N TYR A 64 3.08 -0.16 -13.56
CA TYR A 64 2.72 1.00 -12.75
C TYR A 64 3.06 0.79 -11.27
N ASP A 65 3.10 -0.44 -10.83
CA ASP A 65 3.46 -0.82 -9.47
C ASP A 65 4.89 -0.39 -9.12
N PHE A 66 5.09 0.11 -7.90
CA PHE A 66 6.35 0.64 -7.42
C PHE A 66 6.60 0.23 -5.96
N PRO A 67 7.85 0.07 -5.53
CA PRO A 67 9.08 -0.02 -6.32
C PRO A 67 9.26 -1.41 -6.97
N ILE A 68 10.06 -1.46 -8.04
CA ILE A 68 10.49 -2.72 -8.67
C ILE A 68 11.85 -3.07 -8.10
N ASN A 69 11.99 -4.25 -7.50
CA ASN A 69 13.20 -4.71 -6.85
C ASN A 69 14.12 -5.49 -7.81
N THR A 70 13.51 -6.34 -8.65
CA THR A 70 14.28 -7.17 -9.58
C THR A 70 13.65 -7.15 -10.97
N VAL A 71 14.51 -7.04 -11.97
CA VAL A 71 14.18 -7.18 -13.39
C VAL A 71 14.96 -8.36 -13.92
N PRO A 72 14.37 -9.27 -14.72
CA PRO A 72 15.09 -10.38 -15.33
C PRO A 72 16.32 -9.89 -16.11
N SER A 73 17.41 -10.64 -16.09
CA SER A 73 18.68 -10.28 -16.74
C SER A 73 18.58 -10.14 -18.28
N THR A 74 17.56 -10.76 -18.87
CA THR A 74 17.25 -10.69 -20.31
C THR A 74 16.38 -9.48 -20.70
N SER A 75 15.96 -8.67 -19.71
CA SER A 75 15.04 -7.56 -19.91
C SER A 75 15.73 -6.23 -19.63
N VAL A 76 15.30 -5.17 -20.33
CA VAL A 76 15.75 -3.80 -20.11
C VAL A 76 14.62 -3.00 -19.48
N GLN A 77 14.92 -2.32 -18.38
CA GLN A 77 13.98 -1.42 -17.73
C GLN A 77 14.23 0.02 -18.13
N LEU A 78 13.19 0.69 -18.61
CA LEU A 78 13.13 2.14 -18.78
C LEU A 78 12.23 2.71 -17.68
N ILE A 79 12.75 3.63 -16.88
CA ILE A 79 12.04 4.22 -15.75
C ILE A 79 11.47 5.57 -16.16
N TYR A 80 10.15 5.72 -16.04
CA TYR A 80 9.43 6.97 -16.20
C TYR A 80 8.87 7.44 -14.85
N SER A 81 8.40 8.66 -14.77
CA SER A 81 7.85 9.23 -13.52
C SER A 81 6.62 8.50 -12.99
N THR A 82 5.82 7.91 -13.89
CA THR A 82 4.54 7.29 -13.56
C THR A 82 4.52 5.76 -13.70
N TYR A 83 5.43 5.21 -14.50
CA TYR A 83 5.51 3.76 -14.77
C TYR A 83 6.92 3.34 -15.15
N SER A 84 7.15 2.04 -15.19
CA SER A 84 8.36 1.45 -15.77
C SER A 84 7.99 0.62 -16.98
N ALA A 85 8.69 0.84 -18.09
CA ALA A 85 8.57 -0.01 -19.27
C ALA A 85 9.67 -1.08 -19.23
N ILE A 86 9.28 -2.35 -19.30
CA ILE A 86 10.20 -3.49 -19.27
C ILE A 86 10.09 -4.19 -20.61
N THR A 87 11.17 -4.18 -21.37
CA THR A 87 11.27 -4.98 -22.60
C THR A 87 11.50 -6.43 -22.22
N THR A 88 10.73 -7.33 -22.81
CA THR A 88 10.83 -8.77 -22.60
C THR A 88 10.75 -9.53 -23.91
N LEU A 89 11.49 -10.62 -24.01
CA LEU A 89 11.37 -11.59 -25.10
C LEU A 89 10.31 -12.64 -24.79
N ASP A 90 9.96 -12.77 -23.51
CA ASP A 90 8.95 -13.71 -23.03
C ASP A 90 7.62 -12.99 -22.87
N ARG A 91 6.51 -13.68 -23.20
CA ARG A 91 5.16 -13.15 -23.03
C ARG A 91 4.76 -12.95 -21.56
N VAL A 92 5.55 -13.46 -20.65
CA VAL A 92 5.30 -13.44 -19.19
C VAL A 92 6.56 -12.96 -18.48
N VAL A 93 6.40 -11.93 -17.65
CA VAL A 93 7.47 -11.41 -16.80
C VAL A 93 7.04 -11.49 -15.35
N VAL A 94 7.85 -12.13 -14.51
CA VAL A 94 7.65 -12.15 -13.07
C VAL A 94 8.63 -11.14 -12.45
N LEU A 95 8.07 -10.18 -11.73
CA LEU A 95 8.83 -9.11 -11.08
C LEU A 95 8.63 -9.19 -9.58
N ASN A 96 9.71 -9.05 -8.81
CA ASN A 96 9.61 -8.78 -7.39
C ASN A 96 9.43 -7.27 -7.19
N ILE A 97 8.29 -6.89 -6.61
CA ILE A 97 7.89 -5.50 -6.41
C ILE A 97 7.51 -5.26 -4.95
N GLY A 98 7.67 -4.03 -4.50
CA GLY A 98 7.31 -3.59 -3.16
C GLY A 98 8.50 -3.13 -2.34
N TYR A 99 8.23 -2.33 -1.31
CA TYR A 99 9.27 -1.83 -0.42
C TYR A 99 9.89 -2.95 0.41
N THR A 100 11.22 -3.08 0.33
CA THR A 100 11.99 -4.06 1.10
C THR A 100 12.28 -3.59 2.53
N ASN A 101 12.16 -2.29 2.79
CA ASN A 101 12.35 -1.68 4.09
C ASN A 101 11.21 -0.71 4.40
N VAL A 102 10.60 -0.84 5.56
CA VAL A 102 9.52 0.05 6.04
C VAL A 102 9.96 1.51 6.08
N ALA A 103 11.23 1.78 6.37
CA ALA A 103 11.76 3.15 6.40
C ALA A 103 11.76 3.85 5.04
N ASN A 104 11.67 3.11 3.94
CA ASN A 104 11.62 3.66 2.58
C ASN A 104 10.19 3.97 2.10
N ILE A 105 9.18 3.55 2.87
CA ILE A 105 7.78 3.87 2.58
C ILE A 105 7.57 5.36 2.89
N PRO A 106 7.01 6.15 1.95
CA PRO A 106 6.68 7.55 2.22
C PRO A 106 5.83 7.68 3.47
N GLU A 107 6.24 8.59 4.37
CA GLU A 107 5.55 8.79 5.66
C GLU A 107 4.10 9.24 5.46
N GLU A 108 3.83 9.97 4.38
CA GLU A 108 2.49 10.42 4.01
C GLU A 108 1.52 9.25 3.81
N LEU A 109 1.99 8.12 3.27
CA LEU A 109 1.16 6.92 3.09
C LEU A 109 0.82 6.30 4.44
N ARG A 110 1.77 6.27 5.38
CA ARG A 110 1.54 5.79 6.74
C ARG A 110 0.59 6.69 7.51
N GLN A 111 0.75 8.02 7.38
CA GLN A 111 -0.15 9.00 7.99
C GLN A 111 -1.57 8.88 7.43
N ALA A 112 -1.72 8.70 6.12
CA ALA A 112 -3.02 8.46 5.51
C ALA A 112 -3.70 7.21 6.09
N ALA A 113 -2.94 6.11 6.27
CA ALA A 113 -3.44 4.89 6.87
C ALA A 113 -3.95 5.10 8.31
N PHE A 114 -3.21 5.83 9.14
CA PHE A 114 -3.64 6.15 10.51
C PHE A 114 -4.90 7.02 10.55
N GLN A 115 -5.01 8.01 9.64
CA GLN A 115 -6.21 8.83 9.56
C GLN A 115 -7.44 8.02 9.15
N MET A 116 -7.29 7.13 8.17
CA MET A 116 -8.36 6.22 7.74
C MET A 116 -8.75 5.25 8.87
N LEU A 117 -7.77 4.64 9.52
CA LEU A 117 -7.97 3.72 10.64
C LEU A 117 -8.79 4.38 11.75
N LYS A 118 -8.46 5.62 12.11
CA LYS A 118 -9.19 6.37 13.14
C LYS A 118 -10.66 6.57 12.76
N VAL A 119 -10.94 6.94 11.51
CA VAL A 119 -12.32 7.14 11.06
C VAL A 119 -13.08 5.83 11.07
N PHE A 120 -12.50 4.76 10.51
CA PHE A 120 -13.16 3.45 10.46
C PHE A 120 -13.44 2.89 11.86
N TYR A 121 -12.50 3.01 12.79
CA TYR A 121 -12.68 2.55 14.16
C TYR A 121 -13.84 3.28 14.86
N PHE A 122 -13.84 4.62 14.84
CA PHE A 122 -14.89 5.40 15.51
C PHE A 122 -16.24 5.38 14.80
N GLU A 123 -16.29 5.11 13.48
CA GLU A 123 -17.53 4.92 12.76
C GLU A 123 -18.15 3.55 13.04
N SER A 124 -17.34 2.50 13.17
CA SER A 124 -17.82 1.17 13.55
C SER A 124 -18.51 1.17 14.92
N GLU A 125 -17.94 1.92 15.91
CA GLU A 125 -18.54 2.07 17.23
C GLU A 125 -19.88 2.83 17.22
N LYS A 126 -20.05 3.77 16.29
CA LYS A 126 -21.23 4.66 16.26
C LYS A 126 -22.35 4.19 15.34
N GLN A 127 -22.18 3.08 14.61
CA GLN A 127 -23.13 2.62 13.58
C GLN A 127 -23.52 3.72 12.57
N VAL A 128 -22.67 4.68 12.30
CA VAL A 128 -22.94 5.76 11.35
C VAL A 128 -22.53 5.31 9.95
N ASN A 129 -23.50 5.22 9.06
CA ASN A 129 -23.37 4.75 7.67
C ASN A 129 -22.64 5.71 6.72
N THR A 130 -21.55 6.34 7.13
CA THR A 130 -20.78 7.23 6.25
C THR A 130 -19.32 6.78 6.22
N SER A 131 -19.04 5.82 5.38
CA SER A 131 -17.66 5.40 5.03
C SER A 131 -16.95 6.47 4.18
N LEU A 132 -16.78 7.66 4.72
CA LEU A 132 -16.06 8.74 4.04
C LEU A 132 -14.60 8.67 4.46
N ILE A 133 -13.74 8.34 3.48
CA ILE A 133 -12.29 8.50 3.67
C ILE A 133 -12.01 9.97 3.94
N PRO A 134 -11.26 10.30 5.01
CA PRO A 134 -10.96 11.69 5.34
C PRO A 134 -10.31 12.42 4.15
N MET A 135 -10.76 13.63 3.86
CA MET A 135 -10.19 14.43 2.77
C MET A 135 -8.69 14.64 2.95
N SER A 136 -8.23 14.79 4.18
CA SER A 136 -6.80 14.89 4.51
C SER A 136 -6.01 13.64 4.11
N ALA A 137 -6.58 12.45 4.31
CA ALA A 137 -5.96 11.21 3.84
C ALA A 137 -5.94 11.14 2.32
N LEU A 138 -7.01 11.52 1.64
CA LEU A 138 -7.06 11.55 0.16
C LEU A 138 -5.99 12.47 -0.42
N ILE A 139 -5.79 13.66 0.15
CA ILE A 139 -4.74 14.60 -0.28
C ILE A 139 -3.36 13.95 -0.15
N LEU A 140 -3.06 13.30 0.98
CA LEU A 140 -1.78 12.63 1.18
C LEU A 140 -1.54 11.49 0.17
N LEU A 141 -2.61 10.76 -0.19
CA LEU A 141 -2.52 9.71 -1.19
C LEU A 141 -2.33 10.27 -2.60
N ASP A 142 -3.00 11.36 -2.94
CA ASP A 142 -2.92 11.97 -4.27
C ASP A 142 -1.54 12.58 -4.54
N ILE A 143 -0.84 13.11 -3.54
CA ILE A 143 0.55 13.57 -3.66
C ILE A 143 1.49 12.42 -4.05
N ASN A 144 1.25 11.22 -3.53
CA ASN A 144 2.08 10.04 -3.77
C ASN A 144 1.57 9.15 -4.91
N LYS A 145 0.47 9.53 -5.56
CA LYS A 145 -0.13 8.71 -6.61
C LYS A 145 0.73 8.68 -7.87
N ARG A 146 1.06 7.47 -8.33
CA ARG A 146 1.63 7.26 -9.67
C ARG A 146 0.47 7.21 -10.67
N TYR A 147 0.28 8.30 -11.40
CA TYR A 147 -0.80 8.41 -12.36
C TYR A 147 -0.58 7.49 -13.56
N ILE A 148 -1.66 6.83 -13.96
CA ILE A 148 -1.78 6.17 -15.25
C ILE A 148 -2.26 7.26 -16.21
N CYS A 149 -1.38 7.68 -17.09
CA CYS A 149 -1.76 8.57 -18.21
C CYS A 149 -2.25 7.74 -19.38
#